data_08c8bc530e7d4a6e45bdd1ffeeb3cdb1
#
_entry.id   08c8bc530e7d4a6e45bdd1ffeeb3cdb1
#
_cell.length_a   1.000
_cell.length_b   1.000
_cell.length_c   1.000
_cell.angle_alpha   90.00
_cell.angle_beta   90.00
_cell.angle_gamma   90.00
#
_symmetry.space_group_name_H-M   'P 1'
#
loop_
_entity.id
_entity.type
_entity.pdbx_description
1 polymer ?
#
loop_
_entity_poly.entity_id
_entity_poly.type
_entity_poly.pdbx_seq_one_letter_code
_entity_poly.pdbx_strand_id
1 'polypeptide(L)'
;MFGYQLDLHDFSQLESVTEQEWLDKNIHDINDAEIIKTIIRLNTYANDPDIQSIGPVLHQIYVASQAGGVMYLDGGWQTLIDGLLRVAKNANARIVMGKKAIRVKRTDSSGWQVLLDNKTEVSAKIVVIAVGPNDAYSLFEDNERPDVLFKAAKESKPIRLVCLDVALSSLPDKDTLFALGVDRPLYFSVHSAYAKLAPNGGALIHVAKYLGTSIEPKPREDQPELEEFLDLLQPGWRQVLVKKRPLPNMVVSNALVTAADGGLGGRPDTKIAENLYIVGDWVGKEGLLSNASVASAKRASQLILNG
;
A
#
# COMPACT_ATOMS: atom_id res chain seq x y z
N MET A 1 -5.43 -28.46 -11.76
CA MET A 1 -5.13 -27.74 -13.03
C MET A 1 -6.42 -27.00 -13.39
N PHE A 2 -6.52 -25.72 -13.00
CA PHE A 2 -7.74 -24.91 -13.17
C PHE A 2 -7.87 -24.53 -14.64
N GLY A 3 -8.76 -25.27 -15.36
CA GLY A 3 -9.03 -25.04 -16.77
C GLY A 3 -10.12 -23.99 -17.00
N TYR A 4 -10.00 -22.82 -16.41
CA TYR A 4 -10.81 -21.67 -16.81
C TYR A 4 -9.98 -20.84 -17.79
N GLN A 5 -10.31 -20.92 -19.10
CA GLN A 5 -9.95 -19.90 -20.05
C GLN A 5 -10.74 -18.62 -19.71
N LEU A 6 -10.28 -17.90 -18.68
CA LEU A 6 -10.56 -16.48 -18.61
C LEU A 6 -9.75 -15.85 -19.75
N ASP A 7 -10.42 -15.07 -20.59
CA ASP A 7 -9.75 -14.18 -21.55
C ASP A 7 -9.06 -13.11 -20.71
N LEU A 8 -7.81 -13.43 -20.27
CA LEU A 8 -7.09 -12.78 -19.17
C LEU A 8 -6.54 -11.39 -19.54
N HIS A 9 -7.09 -10.71 -20.54
CA HIS A 9 -6.57 -9.45 -21.01
C HIS A 9 -7.42 -8.22 -20.69
N ASP A 10 -8.70 -8.39 -20.36
CA ASP A 10 -9.58 -7.26 -20.02
C ASP A 10 -10.42 -7.55 -18.76
N PHE A 11 -9.96 -7.07 -17.61
CA PHE A 11 -10.69 -7.15 -16.34
C PHE A 11 -11.59 -5.93 -16.09
N SER A 12 -11.70 -5.00 -17.03
CA SER A 12 -12.47 -3.75 -16.86
C SER A 12 -13.95 -4.00 -16.58
N GLN A 13 -14.50 -5.07 -17.12
CA GLN A 13 -15.90 -5.48 -16.90
C GLN A 13 -16.16 -5.94 -15.45
N LEU A 14 -15.12 -6.21 -14.68
CA LEU A 14 -15.19 -6.68 -13.30
C LEU A 14 -14.93 -5.57 -12.27
N GLU A 15 -14.72 -4.33 -12.70
CA GLU A 15 -14.43 -3.23 -11.79
C GLU A 15 -15.58 -2.90 -10.82
N SER A 16 -16.83 -3.15 -11.23
CA SER A 16 -18.02 -2.97 -10.38
C SER A 16 -18.51 -4.27 -9.72
N VAL A 17 -17.73 -5.35 -9.78
CA VAL A 17 -18.03 -6.64 -9.15
C VAL A 17 -17.17 -6.77 -7.89
N THR A 18 -17.79 -7.18 -6.78
CA THR A 18 -17.05 -7.44 -5.55
C THR A 18 -16.28 -8.77 -5.62
N GLU A 19 -15.25 -8.89 -4.79
CA GLU A 19 -14.52 -10.16 -4.63
C GLU A 19 -15.48 -11.30 -4.25
N GLN A 20 -16.40 -11.07 -3.29
CA GLN A 20 -17.34 -12.08 -2.82
C GLN A 20 -18.32 -12.50 -3.95
N GLU A 21 -18.90 -11.55 -4.68
CA GLU A 21 -19.80 -11.87 -5.80
C GLU A 21 -19.08 -12.69 -6.88
N TRP A 22 -17.82 -12.37 -7.17
CA TRP A 22 -17.02 -13.12 -8.12
C TRP A 22 -16.72 -14.54 -7.63
N LEU A 23 -16.37 -14.70 -6.34
CA LEU A 23 -16.13 -16.00 -5.73
C LEU A 23 -17.39 -16.88 -5.76
N ASP A 24 -18.53 -16.35 -5.32
CA ASP A 24 -19.81 -17.08 -5.28
C ASP A 24 -20.22 -17.59 -6.67
N LYS A 25 -19.92 -16.84 -7.71
CA LYS A 25 -20.22 -17.19 -9.10
C LYS A 25 -19.28 -18.24 -9.69
N ASN A 26 -18.00 -18.20 -9.31
CA ASN A 26 -16.95 -18.95 -10.05
C ASN A 26 -16.35 -20.10 -9.22
N ILE A 27 -16.48 -20.11 -7.90
CA ILE A 27 -15.84 -21.09 -7.01
C ILE A 27 -16.93 -21.78 -6.18
N HIS A 28 -17.04 -23.08 -6.31
CA HIS A 28 -18.14 -23.84 -5.67
C HIS A 28 -17.70 -24.58 -4.40
N ASP A 29 -16.41 -24.85 -4.24
CA ASP A 29 -15.88 -25.45 -3.02
C ASP A 29 -15.47 -24.34 -2.03
N ILE A 30 -15.94 -24.46 -0.79
CA ILE A 30 -15.68 -23.46 0.25
C ILE A 30 -14.20 -23.36 0.61
N ASN A 31 -13.47 -24.49 0.59
CA ASN A 31 -12.04 -24.49 0.90
C ASN A 31 -11.24 -23.81 -0.21
N ASP A 32 -11.61 -24.03 -1.47
CA ASP A 32 -11.01 -23.36 -2.61
C ASP A 32 -11.26 -21.84 -2.55
N ALA A 33 -12.47 -21.42 -2.17
CA ALA A 33 -12.80 -20.01 -1.98
C ALA A 33 -11.92 -19.35 -0.90
N GLU A 34 -11.73 -20.01 0.26
CA GLU A 34 -10.89 -19.48 1.33
C GLU A 34 -9.39 -19.42 0.95
N ILE A 35 -8.91 -20.38 0.17
CA ILE A 35 -7.56 -20.35 -0.39
C ILE A 35 -7.40 -19.15 -1.35
N ILE A 36 -8.37 -18.93 -2.22
CA ILE A 36 -8.34 -17.81 -3.16
C ILE A 36 -8.40 -16.47 -2.43
N LYS A 37 -9.28 -16.31 -1.44
CA LYS A 37 -9.30 -15.13 -0.55
C LYS A 37 -7.93 -14.89 0.09
N THR A 38 -7.26 -15.95 0.52
CA THR A 38 -5.93 -15.86 1.12
C THR A 38 -4.88 -15.35 0.12
N ILE A 39 -4.95 -15.81 -1.13
CA ILE A 39 -4.08 -15.32 -2.22
C ILE A 39 -4.41 -13.85 -2.55
N ILE A 40 -5.67 -13.47 -2.55
CA ILE A 40 -6.09 -12.07 -2.77
C ILE A 40 -5.55 -11.18 -1.65
N ARG A 41 -5.73 -11.57 -0.38
CA ARG A 41 -5.14 -10.84 0.77
C ARG A 41 -3.64 -10.64 0.63
N LEU A 42 -2.91 -11.68 0.21
CA LEU A 42 -1.46 -11.58 -0.03
C LEU A 42 -1.10 -10.51 -1.07
N ASN A 43 -1.89 -10.38 -2.13
CA ASN A 43 -1.61 -9.48 -3.25
C ASN A 43 -2.10 -8.05 -3.03
N THR A 44 -3.10 -7.84 -2.16
CA THR A 44 -3.76 -6.54 -1.98
C THR A 44 -3.62 -5.96 -0.59
N TYR A 45 -3.26 -6.79 0.40
CA TYR A 45 -3.32 -6.52 1.84
C TYR A 45 -4.72 -6.23 2.37
N ALA A 46 -5.76 -6.26 1.53
CA ALA A 46 -7.13 -6.04 1.92
C ALA A 46 -7.79 -7.33 2.44
N ASN A 47 -8.75 -7.17 3.35
CA ASN A 47 -9.57 -8.25 3.90
C ASN A 47 -11.04 -7.81 3.94
N ASP A 48 -11.56 -7.37 2.79
CA ASP A 48 -12.90 -6.80 2.62
C ASP A 48 -13.56 -7.36 1.36
N PRO A 49 -13.83 -8.67 1.26
CA PRO A 49 -14.32 -9.31 0.04
C PRO A 49 -15.68 -8.78 -0.42
N ASP A 50 -16.52 -8.29 0.52
CA ASP A 50 -17.86 -7.78 0.21
C ASP A 50 -17.86 -6.41 -0.48
N ILE A 51 -16.74 -5.69 -0.46
CA ILE A 51 -16.66 -4.35 -1.04
C ILE A 51 -15.48 -4.15 -2.00
N GLN A 52 -14.43 -4.97 -1.90
CA GLN A 52 -13.25 -4.87 -2.77
C GLN A 52 -13.62 -5.18 -4.22
N SER A 53 -13.20 -4.31 -5.15
CA SER A 53 -13.35 -4.55 -6.58
C SER A 53 -12.42 -5.66 -7.04
N ILE A 54 -12.96 -6.71 -7.68
CA ILE A 54 -12.17 -7.87 -8.11
C ILE A 54 -11.39 -7.62 -9.41
N GLY A 55 -11.84 -6.73 -10.29
CA GLY A 55 -11.18 -6.47 -11.58
C GLY A 55 -9.71 -6.05 -11.42
N PRO A 56 -9.39 -4.98 -10.67
CA PRO A 56 -8.01 -4.56 -10.41
C PRO A 56 -7.17 -5.61 -9.69
N VAL A 57 -7.79 -6.43 -8.84
CA VAL A 57 -7.12 -7.52 -8.12
C VAL A 57 -6.64 -8.61 -9.07
N LEU A 58 -7.53 -9.09 -9.93
CA LEU A 58 -7.18 -10.11 -10.93
C LEU A 58 -6.12 -9.60 -11.91
N HIS A 59 -6.22 -8.34 -12.31
CA HIS A 59 -5.18 -7.71 -13.13
C HIS A 59 -3.82 -7.68 -12.42
N GLN A 60 -3.78 -7.33 -11.12
CA GLN A 60 -2.53 -7.34 -10.36
C GLN A 60 -1.93 -8.73 -10.23
N ILE A 61 -2.74 -9.75 -9.94
CA ILE A 61 -2.30 -11.15 -9.88
C ILE A 61 -1.76 -11.61 -11.24
N TYR A 62 -2.45 -11.25 -12.32
CA TYR A 62 -1.99 -11.53 -13.67
C TYR A 62 -0.62 -10.90 -13.97
N VAL A 63 -0.45 -9.60 -13.72
CA VAL A 63 0.82 -8.90 -13.93
C VAL A 63 1.95 -9.53 -13.08
N ALA A 64 1.67 -9.85 -11.82
CA ALA A 64 2.65 -10.52 -10.95
C ALA A 64 3.08 -11.88 -11.49
N SER A 65 2.13 -12.67 -12.04
CA SER A 65 2.43 -13.97 -12.65
C SER A 65 3.30 -13.86 -13.90
N GLN A 66 3.09 -12.84 -14.73
CA GLN A 66 3.91 -12.58 -15.92
C GLN A 66 5.32 -12.09 -15.58
N ALA A 67 5.47 -11.36 -14.47
CA ALA A 67 6.75 -10.86 -13.98
C ALA A 67 7.61 -11.92 -13.26
N GLY A 68 7.10 -13.14 -13.09
CA GLY A 68 7.80 -14.20 -12.38
C GLY A 68 7.76 -14.08 -10.86
N GLY A 69 6.81 -13.30 -10.32
CA GLY A 69 6.58 -13.15 -8.89
C GLY A 69 7.12 -11.84 -8.31
N VAL A 70 7.41 -11.86 -7.01
CA VAL A 70 7.88 -10.71 -6.24
C VAL A 70 9.36 -10.85 -5.93
N MET A 71 10.12 -9.78 -6.14
CA MET A 71 11.54 -9.73 -5.78
C MET A 71 11.75 -8.90 -4.51
N TYR A 72 12.56 -9.44 -3.60
CA TYR A 72 13.02 -8.70 -2.43
C TYR A 72 14.33 -7.98 -2.74
N LEU A 73 14.48 -6.76 -2.24
CA LEU A 73 15.67 -5.94 -2.45
C LEU A 73 16.68 -6.14 -1.33
N ASP A 74 17.93 -6.37 -1.67
CA ASP A 74 19.05 -6.31 -0.72
C ASP A 74 19.08 -4.91 -0.07
N GLY A 75 19.12 -4.84 1.26
CA GLY A 75 19.00 -3.59 2.00
C GLY A 75 17.58 -3.02 2.11
N GLY A 76 16.56 -3.71 1.54
CA GLY A 76 15.15 -3.37 1.63
C GLY A 76 14.75 -2.13 0.79
N TRP A 77 13.59 -1.58 1.08
CA TRP A 77 13.04 -0.39 0.40
C TRP A 77 13.96 0.83 0.47
N GLN A 78 14.83 0.92 1.48
CA GLN A 78 15.78 2.02 1.60
C GLN A 78 16.73 2.09 0.40
N THR A 79 17.11 0.96 -0.19
CA THR A 79 17.95 0.91 -1.41
C THR A 79 17.27 1.61 -2.58
N LEU A 80 15.96 1.42 -2.76
CA LEU A 80 15.18 2.09 -3.80
C LEU A 80 15.06 3.59 -3.51
N ILE A 81 14.74 3.95 -2.27
CA ILE A 81 14.62 5.35 -1.83
C ILE A 81 15.95 6.10 -2.05
N ASP A 82 17.06 5.51 -1.66
CA ASP A 82 18.40 6.11 -1.83
C ASP A 82 18.77 6.26 -3.31
N GLY A 83 18.36 5.30 -4.14
CA GLY A 83 18.51 5.38 -5.60
C GLY A 83 17.75 6.56 -6.19
N LEU A 84 16.48 6.70 -5.86
CA LEU A 84 15.63 7.83 -6.31
C LEU A 84 16.14 9.18 -5.78
N LEU A 85 16.54 9.23 -4.51
CA LEU A 85 17.11 10.43 -3.90
C LEU A 85 18.39 10.88 -4.60
N ARG A 86 19.26 9.96 -4.99
CA ARG A 86 20.48 10.24 -5.74
C ARG A 86 20.15 10.84 -7.12
N VAL A 87 19.19 10.25 -7.84
CA VAL A 87 18.74 10.78 -9.13
C VAL A 87 18.19 12.20 -8.99
N ALA A 88 17.33 12.45 -8.00
CA ALA A 88 16.78 13.77 -7.73
C ALA A 88 17.89 14.81 -7.43
N LYS A 89 18.85 14.47 -6.56
CA LYS A 89 19.99 15.34 -6.23
C LYS A 89 20.86 15.65 -7.46
N ASN A 90 21.13 14.67 -8.32
CA ASN A 90 21.90 14.85 -9.55
C ASN A 90 21.15 15.76 -10.55
N ALA A 91 19.82 15.80 -10.48
CA ALA A 91 18.98 16.74 -11.21
C ALA A 91 18.84 18.11 -10.50
N ASN A 92 19.67 18.41 -9.49
CA ASN A 92 19.64 19.64 -8.69
C ASN A 92 18.35 19.87 -7.89
N ALA A 93 17.58 18.82 -7.60
CA ALA A 93 16.43 18.93 -6.73
C ALA A 93 16.87 19.24 -5.28
N ARG A 94 16.26 20.26 -4.67
CA ARG A 94 16.49 20.58 -3.27
C ARG A 94 15.60 19.72 -2.37
N ILE A 95 16.20 18.90 -1.54
CA ILE A 95 15.52 18.07 -0.56
C ILE A 95 15.55 18.76 0.81
N VAL A 96 14.37 19.03 1.39
CA VAL A 96 14.26 19.67 2.72
C VAL A 96 13.65 18.64 3.67
N MET A 97 14.47 18.21 4.63
CA MET A 97 14.06 17.24 5.67
C MET A 97 13.68 17.95 6.97
N GLY A 98 12.85 17.26 7.80
CA GLY A 98 12.46 17.77 9.11
C GLY A 98 11.58 19.02 9.06
N LYS A 99 10.87 19.23 7.97
CA LYS A 99 9.88 20.30 7.80
C LYS A 99 8.56 19.71 7.31
N LYS A 100 7.47 20.14 7.93
CA LYS A 100 6.11 19.73 7.56
C LYS A 100 5.44 20.85 6.79
N ALA A 101 4.89 20.57 5.61
CA ALA A 101 3.96 21.46 4.95
C ALA A 101 2.63 21.44 5.74
N ILE A 102 2.13 22.62 6.10
CA ILE A 102 0.90 22.77 6.91
C ILE A 102 -0.21 23.47 6.17
N ARG A 103 0.12 24.17 5.05
CA ARG A 103 -0.89 24.85 4.24
C ARG A 103 -0.39 25.03 2.81
N VAL A 104 -1.31 24.90 1.86
CA VAL A 104 -1.15 25.25 0.45
C VAL A 104 -2.24 26.26 0.10
N LYS A 105 -1.88 27.40 -0.48
CA LYS A 105 -2.82 28.43 -0.96
C LYS A 105 -2.45 28.93 -2.34
N ARG A 106 -3.44 29.42 -3.08
CA ARG A 106 -3.22 30.06 -4.38
C ARG A 106 -2.64 31.46 -4.17
N THR A 107 -1.80 31.90 -5.08
CA THR A 107 -1.28 33.28 -5.13
C THR A 107 -1.99 34.10 -6.20
N ASP A 108 -2.00 35.43 -6.09
CA ASP A 108 -2.60 36.32 -7.08
C ASP A 108 -1.93 36.22 -8.48
N SER A 109 -0.69 35.70 -8.53
CA SER A 109 0.13 35.54 -9.74
C SER A 109 0.01 34.18 -10.41
N SER A 110 -1.10 33.47 -10.25
CA SER A 110 -1.37 32.13 -10.84
C SER A 110 -0.40 31.02 -10.39
N GLY A 111 0.27 31.19 -9.25
CA GLY A 111 1.13 30.21 -8.59
C GLY A 111 0.55 29.69 -7.28
N TRP A 112 1.40 29.03 -6.54
CA TRP A 112 1.07 28.44 -5.25
C TRP A 112 2.09 28.85 -4.19
N GLN A 113 1.63 28.97 -2.95
CA GLN A 113 2.45 29.18 -1.77
C GLN A 113 2.24 28.02 -0.79
N VAL A 114 3.34 27.44 -0.35
CA VAL A 114 3.37 26.35 0.64
C VAL A 114 3.94 26.92 1.94
N LEU A 115 3.14 26.87 3.01
CA LEU A 115 3.56 27.25 4.35
C LEU A 115 4.09 26.00 5.09
N LEU A 116 5.27 26.14 5.68
CA LEU A 116 5.88 25.11 6.52
C LEU A 116 5.63 25.38 8.00
N ASP A 117 5.76 24.35 8.84
CA ASP A 117 5.56 24.40 10.30
C ASP A 117 6.45 25.39 11.04
N ASN A 118 7.62 25.70 10.48
CA ASN A 118 8.55 26.74 10.98
C ASN A 118 8.23 28.15 10.47
N LYS A 119 7.06 28.38 9.88
CA LYS A 119 6.58 29.63 9.28
C LYS A 119 7.34 30.05 8.02
N THR A 120 8.17 29.20 7.43
CA THR A 120 8.77 29.47 6.13
C THR A 120 7.73 29.32 5.03
N GLU A 121 7.67 30.27 4.12
CA GLU A 121 6.82 30.24 2.93
C GLU A 121 7.67 29.90 1.70
N VAL A 122 7.18 28.97 0.89
CA VAL A 122 7.82 28.56 -0.37
C VAL A 122 6.85 28.82 -1.51
N SER A 123 7.23 29.69 -2.44
CA SER A 123 6.45 29.97 -3.64
C SER A 123 6.86 29.03 -4.78
N ALA A 124 5.88 28.50 -5.52
CA ALA A 124 6.10 27.63 -6.66
C ALA A 124 5.06 27.89 -7.77
N LYS A 125 5.44 27.68 -9.02
CA LYS A 125 4.49 27.70 -10.13
C LYS A 125 3.60 26.46 -10.11
N ILE A 126 4.17 25.31 -9.76
CA ILE A 126 3.53 24.01 -9.78
C ILE A 126 3.74 23.35 -8.42
N VAL A 127 2.69 22.73 -7.88
CA VAL A 127 2.74 21.93 -6.66
C VAL A 127 2.27 20.51 -6.95
N VAL A 128 3.03 19.52 -6.45
CA VAL A 128 2.67 18.12 -6.45
C VAL A 128 2.56 17.64 -4.99
N ILE A 129 1.38 17.19 -4.59
CA ILE A 129 1.09 16.71 -3.24
C ILE A 129 1.18 15.18 -3.24
N ALA A 130 2.13 14.64 -2.47
CA ALA A 130 2.43 13.20 -2.40
C ALA A 130 2.22 12.66 -0.98
N VAL A 131 1.03 12.90 -0.42
CA VAL A 131 0.61 12.41 0.90
C VAL A 131 -0.75 11.70 0.79
N GLY A 132 -1.20 11.05 1.88
CA GLY A 132 -2.52 10.42 1.92
C GLY A 132 -3.68 11.42 1.79
N PRO A 133 -4.90 10.95 1.49
CA PRO A 133 -6.04 11.82 1.18
C PRO A 133 -6.41 12.76 2.35
N ASN A 134 -6.35 12.29 3.59
CA ASN A 134 -6.64 13.11 4.77
C ASN A 134 -5.61 14.23 4.99
N ASP A 135 -4.32 13.90 4.78
CA ASP A 135 -3.26 14.90 4.89
C ASP A 135 -3.35 15.91 3.74
N ALA A 136 -3.61 15.45 2.50
CA ALA A 136 -3.82 16.33 1.36
C ALA A 136 -5.01 17.29 1.59
N TYR A 137 -6.13 16.77 2.11
CA TYR A 137 -7.29 17.55 2.49
C TYR A 137 -6.95 18.65 3.52
N SER A 138 -6.15 18.31 4.53
CA SER A 138 -5.79 19.23 5.63
C SER A 138 -4.86 20.37 5.22
N LEU A 139 -4.24 20.31 4.03
CA LEU A 139 -3.36 21.36 3.51
C LEU A 139 -4.12 22.62 3.02
N PHE A 140 -5.45 22.57 2.89
CA PHE A 140 -6.25 23.65 2.34
C PHE A 140 -7.26 24.17 3.35
N GLU A 141 -7.53 25.47 3.32
CA GLU A 141 -8.69 26.05 3.97
C GLU A 141 -9.98 25.74 3.18
N ASP A 142 -11.14 25.80 3.85
CA ASP A 142 -12.40 25.31 3.29
C ASP A 142 -12.78 25.98 1.96
N ASN A 143 -12.50 27.29 1.83
CA ASN A 143 -12.81 28.08 0.64
C ASN A 143 -11.81 27.93 -0.53
N GLU A 144 -10.67 27.34 -0.30
CA GLU A 144 -9.60 27.13 -1.30
C GLU A 144 -9.43 25.65 -1.67
N ARG A 145 -10.14 24.76 -0.97
CA ARG A 145 -9.97 23.32 -1.10
C ARG A 145 -10.64 22.77 -2.36
N PRO A 146 -9.92 22.03 -3.21
CA PRO A 146 -10.55 21.29 -4.30
C PRO A 146 -11.55 20.25 -3.79
N ASP A 147 -12.76 20.19 -4.37
CA ASP A 147 -13.83 19.26 -3.97
C ASP A 147 -13.39 17.79 -4.00
N VAL A 148 -12.51 17.44 -4.94
CA VAL A 148 -11.96 16.09 -5.08
C VAL A 148 -11.20 15.63 -3.83
N LEU A 149 -10.53 16.54 -3.11
CA LEU A 149 -9.83 16.21 -1.86
C LEU A 149 -10.82 15.98 -0.71
N PHE A 150 -11.92 16.74 -0.66
CA PHE A 150 -12.99 16.50 0.30
C PHE A 150 -13.58 15.10 0.12
N LYS A 151 -13.94 14.75 -1.12
CA LYS A 151 -14.47 13.43 -1.45
C LYS A 151 -13.49 12.33 -1.08
N ALA A 152 -12.22 12.45 -1.53
CA ALA A 152 -11.18 11.45 -1.26
C ALA A 152 -10.93 11.27 0.24
N ALA A 153 -10.85 12.34 1.03
CA ALA A 153 -10.64 12.25 2.47
C ALA A 153 -11.82 11.60 3.21
N LYS A 154 -13.06 11.90 2.77
CA LYS A 154 -14.28 11.40 3.42
C LYS A 154 -14.58 9.94 3.09
N GLU A 155 -14.32 9.53 1.86
CA GLU A 155 -14.74 8.23 1.32
C GLU A 155 -13.61 7.19 1.33
N SER A 156 -12.35 7.60 1.49
CA SER A 156 -11.24 6.66 1.49
C SER A 156 -11.33 5.66 2.65
N LYS A 157 -11.12 4.40 2.33
CA LYS A 157 -11.05 3.30 3.29
C LYS A 157 -9.61 2.78 3.33
N PRO A 158 -8.80 3.21 4.32
CA PRO A 158 -7.42 2.76 4.38
C PRO A 158 -7.32 1.27 4.67
N ILE A 159 -6.45 0.58 3.94
CA ILE A 159 -6.10 -0.82 4.20
C ILE A 159 -5.09 -0.82 5.34
N ARG A 160 -5.37 -1.56 6.40
CA ARG A 160 -4.58 -1.59 7.62
C ARG A 160 -4.18 -3.00 8.02
N LEU A 161 -3.00 -3.10 8.61
CA LEU A 161 -2.48 -4.32 9.22
C LEU A 161 -2.09 -4.07 10.67
N VAL A 162 -2.16 -5.12 11.47
CA VAL A 162 -1.35 -5.24 12.69
C VAL A 162 -0.11 -6.05 12.34
N CYS A 163 1.07 -5.52 12.62
CA CYS A 163 2.32 -6.19 12.29
C CYS A 163 3.23 -6.37 13.50
N LEU A 164 4.04 -7.39 13.43
CA LEU A 164 5.12 -7.69 14.37
C LEU A 164 6.39 -8.00 13.58
N ASP A 165 7.35 -7.07 13.62
CA ASP A 165 8.67 -7.30 13.07
C ASP A 165 9.59 -7.90 14.15
N VAL A 166 10.30 -8.96 13.80
CA VAL A 166 11.18 -9.68 14.72
C VAL A 166 12.55 -9.89 14.09
N ALA A 167 13.58 -9.38 14.76
CA ALA A 167 14.97 -9.64 14.42
C ALA A 167 15.53 -10.69 15.39
N LEU A 168 16.11 -11.75 14.84
CA LEU A 168 16.68 -12.88 15.57
C LEU A 168 18.17 -13.01 15.28
N SER A 169 18.95 -13.50 16.25
CA SER A 169 20.37 -13.83 16.07
C SER A 169 20.60 -15.07 15.22
N SER A 170 19.60 -15.96 15.15
CA SER A 170 19.55 -17.13 14.27
C SER A 170 18.11 -17.51 14.01
N LEU A 171 17.83 -18.21 12.89
CA LEU A 171 16.50 -18.73 12.59
C LEU A 171 16.33 -20.09 13.25
N PRO A 172 15.34 -20.28 14.16
CA PRO A 172 15.11 -21.56 14.83
C PRO A 172 14.74 -22.69 13.88
N ASP A 173 13.76 -22.46 13.04
CA ASP A 173 13.33 -23.39 11.98
C ASP A 173 13.70 -22.81 10.60
N LYS A 174 14.62 -23.47 9.91
CA LYS A 174 15.13 -23.04 8.59
C LYS A 174 14.25 -23.50 7.43
N ASP A 175 13.32 -24.40 7.67
CA ASP A 175 12.46 -24.98 6.65
C ASP A 175 11.15 -24.21 6.54
N THR A 176 10.68 -23.58 7.63
CA THR A 176 9.47 -22.76 7.67
C THR A 176 9.80 -21.28 7.39
N LEU A 177 9.79 -20.89 6.12
CA LEU A 177 10.16 -19.53 5.68
C LEU A 177 8.96 -18.64 5.34
N PHE A 178 7.79 -19.24 5.06
CA PHE A 178 6.58 -18.55 4.64
C PHE A 178 5.34 -19.32 5.07
N ALA A 179 4.32 -18.63 5.57
CA ALA A 179 3.03 -19.21 5.88
C ALA A 179 1.89 -18.19 5.76
N LEU A 180 0.71 -18.68 5.38
CA LEU A 180 -0.53 -17.91 5.32
C LEU A 180 -1.60 -18.63 6.16
N GLY A 181 -2.35 -17.88 6.96
CA GLY A 181 -3.52 -18.38 7.62
C GLY A 181 -4.72 -18.41 6.67
N VAL A 182 -5.28 -19.58 6.40
CA VAL A 182 -6.49 -19.74 5.58
C VAL A 182 -7.73 -19.42 6.39
N ASP A 183 -7.84 -20.02 7.59
CA ASP A 183 -8.91 -19.85 8.57
C ASP A 183 -8.85 -18.52 9.34
N ARG A 184 -7.67 -17.95 9.42
CA ARG A 184 -7.40 -16.65 10.05
C ARG A 184 -6.60 -15.76 9.10
N PRO A 185 -6.85 -14.44 9.06
CA PRO A 185 -6.17 -13.55 8.14
C PRO A 185 -4.74 -13.20 8.61
N LEU A 186 -3.88 -14.23 8.70
CA LEU A 186 -2.52 -14.11 9.20
C LEU A 186 -1.49 -14.34 8.09
N TYR A 187 -0.36 -13.67 8.25
CA TYR A 187 0.80 -13.73 7.36
C TYR A 187 2.08 -13.91 8.15
N PHE A 188 2.98 -14.72 7.63
CA PHE A 188 4.33 -14.89 8.14
C PHE A 188 5.32 -15.00 6.98
N SER A 189 6.46 -14.31 7.09
CA SER A 189 7.56 -14.46 6.15
C SER A 189 8.90 -14.12 6.77
N VAL A 190 9.91 -14.95 6.46
CA VAL A 190 11.31 -14.69 6.78
C VAL A 190 11.95 -13.93 5.63
N HIS A 191 11.80 -12.61 5.60
CA HIS A 191 12.27 -11.77 4.47
C HIS A 191 13.78 -11.87 4.24
N SER A 192 14.57 -12.07 5.30
CA SER A 192 16.02 -12.26 5.20
C SER A 192 16.45 -13.57 4.56
N ALA A 193 15.53 -14.52 4.32
CA ALA A 193 15.80 -15.72 3.53
C ALA A 193 15.93 -15.42 2.03
N TYR A 194 15.36 -14.30 1.57
CA TYR A 194 15.27 -13.94 0.16
C TYR A 194 16.12 -12.73 -0.22
N ALA A 195 16.56 -11.92 0.75
CA ALA A 195 17.41 -10.76 0.53
C ALA A 195 18.30 -10.49 1.74
N LYS A 196 19.38 -9.74 1.54
CA LYS A 196 20.33 -9.35 2.61
C LYS A 196 19.71 -8.26 3.50
N LEU A 197 18.89 -8.68 4.46
CA LEU A 197 18.13 -7.80 5.37
C LEU A 197 18.56 -7.97 6.83
N ALA A 198 19.42 -8.95 7.13
CA ALA A 198 19.96 -9.22 8.45
C ALA A 198 21.47 -9.47 8.39
N PRO A 199 22.22 -9.32 9.49
CA PRO A 199 23.61 -9.75 9.59
C PRO A 199 23.75 -11.26 9.30
N ASN A 200 24.96 -11.71 8.96
CA ASN A 200 25.23 -13.11 8.71
C ASN A 200 24.80 -13.99 9.88
N GLY A 201 23.98 -14.99 9.60
CA GLY A 201 23.39 -15.91 10.58
C GLY A 201 22.12 -15.40 11.26
N GLY A 202 21.83 -14.11 11.20
CA GLY A 202 20.60 -13.51 11.73
C GLY A 202 19.40 -13.66 10.79
N ALA A 203 18.20 -13.41 11.34
CA ALA A 203 16.95 -13.44 10.58
C ALA A 203 16.10 -12.21 10.87
N LEU A 204 15.37 -11.77 9.82
CA LEU A 204 14.31 -10.76 9.91
C LEU A 204 13.00 -11.40 9.48
N ILE A 205 12.06 -11.40 10.40
CA ILE A 205 10.73 -12.00 10.25
C ILE A 205 9.67 -10.90 10.32
N HIS A 206 8.68 -11.00 9.44
CA HIS A 206 7.47 -10.18 9.48
C HIS A 206 6.27 -11.09 9.71
N VAL A 207 5.51 -10.79 10.76
CA VAL A 207 4.22 -11.42 11.05
C VAL A 207 3.16 -10.35 10.97
N ALA A 208 2.04 -10.64 10.32
CA ALA A 208 0.97 -9.66 10.17
C ALA A 208 -0.42 -10.29 10.27
N LYS A 209 -1.39 -9.46 10.67
CA LYS A 209 -2.82 -9.74 10.62
C LYS A 209 -3.47 -8.72 9.70
N TYR A 210 -4.18 -9.20 8.68
CA TYR A 210 -4.95 -8.36 7.78
C TYR A 210 -6.24 -7.91 8.48
N LEU A 211 -6.51 -6.60 8.46
CA LEU A 211 -7.73 -6.02 9.01
C LEU A 211 -8.71 -5.69 7.88
N GLY A 212 -10.00 -5.94 8.11
CA GLY A 212 -11.04 -5.30 7.29
C GLY A 212 -11.10 -3.80 7.57
N THR A 213 -11.51 -3.01 6.61
CA THR A 213 -11.55 -1.54 6.71
C THR A 213 -12.48 -1.01 7.81
N SER A 214 -13.46 -1.81 8.21
CA SER A 214 -14.38 -1.55 9.34
C SER A 214 -13.86 -2.06 10.68
N ILE A 215 -12.73 -2.77 10.71
CA ILE A 215 -12.19 -3.39 11.93
C ILE A 215 -11.14 -2.46 12.54
N GLU A 216 -11.36 -2.04 13.77
CA GLU A 216 -10.36 -1.31 14.53
C GLU A 216 -9.35 -2.28 15.16
N PRO A 217 -8.04 -1.96 15.11
CA PRO A 217 -7.01 -2.79 15.73
C PRO A 217 -7.20 -2.86 17.23
N LYS A 218 -6.97 -4.05 17.80
CA LYS A 218 -7.04 -4.34 19.23
C LYS A 218 -5.66 -4.79 19.75
N PRO A 219 -4.72 -3.90 20.04
CA PRO A 219 -3.33 -4.25 20.32
C PRO A 219 -3.15 -5.29 21.44
N ARG A 220 -4.07 -5.33 22.43
CA ARG A 220 -4.02 -6.29 23.53
C ARG A 220 -4.44 -7.72 23.15
N GLU A 221 -5.17 -7.86 22.05
CA GLU A 221 -5.61 -9.16 21.50
C GLU A 221 -4.73 -9.55 20.30
N ASP A 222 -4.49 -8.60 19.39
CA ASP A 222 -3.81 -8.85 18.13
C ASP A 222 -2.32 -9.19 18.30
N GLN A 223 -1.61 -8.51 19.21
CA GLN A 223 -0.19 -8.80 19.41
C GLN A 223 0.07 -10.20 19.97
N PRO A 224 -0.65 -10.68 21.00
CA PRO A 224 -0.56 -12.09 21.44
C PRO A 224 -0.86 -13.09 20.32
N GLU A 225 -1.88 -12.84 19.49
CA GLU A 225 -2.22 -13.71 18.36
C GLU A 225 -1.06 -13.83 17.34
N LEU A 226 -0.39 -12.72 17.03
CA LEU A 226 0.79 -12.74 16.17
C LEU A 226 1.97 -13.49 16.81
N GLU A 227 2.17 -13.34 18.12
CA GLU A 227 3.22 -14.07 18.84
C GLU A 227 2.93 -15.56 18.94
N GLU A 228 1.67 -15.97 19.13
CA GLU A 228 1.25 -17.39 19.10
C GLU A 228 1.47 -18.00 17.71
N PHE A 229 1.15 -17.26 16.65
CA PHE A 229 1.42 -17.71 15.29
C PHE A 229 2.92 -17.87 15.03
N LEU A 230 3.73 -16.97 15.56
CA LEU A 230 5.18 -17.07 15.49
C LEU A 230 5.73 -18.23 16.35
N ASP A 231 5.13 -18.52 17.52
CA ASP A 231 5.48 -19.68 18.35
C ASP A 231 5.27 -21.01 17.62
N LEU A 232 4.19 -21.09 16.83
CA LEU A 232 3.90 -22.27 16.00
C LEU A 232 4.93 -22.47 14.88
N LEU A 233 5.31 -21.39 14.21
CA LEU A 233 6.13 -21.45 12.99
C LEU A 233 7.64 -21.40 13.27
N GLN A 234 8.05 -20.81 14.39
CA GLN A 234 9.46 -20.66 14.79
C GLN A 234 9.63 -21.00 16.29
N PRO A 235 9.44 -22.27 16.70
CA PRO A 235 9.56 -22.65 18.11
C PRO A 235 10.89 -22.22 18.71
N GLY A 236 10.86 -21.57 19.87
CA GLY A 236 12.06 -21.08 20.56
C GLY A 236 12.60 -19.73 20.07
N TRP A 237 11.90 -19.02 19.21
CA TRP A 237 12.33 -17.71 18.69
C TRP A 237 12.66 -16.69 19.79
N ARG A 238 11.98 -16.77 20.95
CA ARG A 238 12.24 -15.84 22.07
C ARG A 238 13.62 -16.01 22.67
N GLN A 239 14.25 -17.18 22.57
CA GLN A 239 15.58 -17.45 23.09
C GLN A 239 16.69 -16.80 22.24
N VAL A 240 16.40 -16.56 20.97
CA VAL A 240 17.33 -15.95 20.00
C VAL A 240 16.87 -14.54 19.57
N LEU A 241 15.93 -13.96 20.31
CA LEU A 241 15.38 -12.64 20.04
C LEU A 241 16.44 -11.54 20.24
N VAL A 242 16.67 -10.74 19.21
CA VAL A 242 17.49 -9.53 19.25
C VAL A 242 16.63 -8.28 19.45
N LYS A 243 15.55 -8.16 18.65
CA LYS A 243 14.64 -7.02 18.70
C LYS A 243 13.23 -7.40 18.25
N LYS A 244 12.25 -6.84 18.92
CA LYS A 244 10.84 -6.96 18.55
C LYS A 244 10.26 -5.55 18.36
N ARG A 245 9.52 -5.34 17.27
CA ARG A 245 8.86 -4.08 16.92
C ARG A 245 7.40 -4.33 16.61
N PRO A 246 6.49 -4.08 17.54
CA PRO A 246 5.05 -4.10 17.26
C PRO A 246 4.64 -2.86 16.47
N LEU A 247 3.77 -3.04 15.49
CA LEU A 247 3.17 -2.00 14.67
C LEU A 247 1.64 -2.23 14.71
N PRO A 248 0.96 -1.71 15.72
CA PRO A 248 -0.42 -2.09 16.03
C PRO A 248 -1.46 -1.53 15.05
N ASN A 249 -1.09 -0.58 14.20
CA ASN A 249 -1.99 0.04 13.23
C ASN A 249 -1.17 0.61 12.06
N MET A 250 -0.78 -0.24 11.13
CA MET A 250 -0.01 0.14 9.96
C MET A 250 -0.92 0.33 8.76
N VAL A 251 -0.96 1.53 8.21
CA VAL A 251 -1.61 1.81 6.92
C VAL A 251 -0.68 1.34 5.81
N VAL A 252 -1.11 0.35 5.02
CA VAL A 252 -0.37 -0.19 3.88
C VAL A 252 -0.84 0.36 2.54
N SER A 253 -2.10 0.80 2.48
CA SER A 253 -2.64 1.59 1.36
C SER A 253 -3.64 2.61 1.88
N ASN A 254 -3.63 3.79 1.29
CA ASN A 254 -4.49 4.90 1.73
C ASN A 254 -5.95 4.72 1.32
N ALA A 255 -6.24 3.92 0.30
CA ALA A 255 -7.60 3.69 -0.16
C ALA A 255 -7.76 2.30 -0.77
N LEU A 256 -8.70 1.53 -0.23
CA LEU A 256 -9.23 0.33 -0.86
C LEU A 256 -9.94 0.70 -2.16
N VAL A 257 -9.72 -0.06 -3.21
CA VAL A 257 -10.47 0.08 -4.48
C VAL A 257 -11.75 -0.72 -4.36
N THR A 258 -12.91 -0.04 -4.37
CA THR A 258 -14.21 -0.67 -4.14
C THR A 258 -15.00 -0.86 -5.43
N ALA A 259 -15.83 -1.90 -5.46
CA ALA A 259 -16.74 -2.17 -6.58
C ALA A 259 -17.80 -1.07 -6.70
N ALA A 260 -18.29 -0.54 -5.57
CA ALA A 260 -19.29 0.52 -5.53
C ALA A 260 -18.81 1.82 -6.18
N ASP A 261 -17.48 2.11 -6.13
CA ASP A 261 -16.89 3.29 -6.77
C ASP A 261 -16.53 3.01 -8.25
N GLY A 262 -16.82 1.82 -8.78
CA GLY A 262 -16.44 1.43 -10.14
C GLY A 262 -14.95 1.14 -10.28
N GLY A 263 -14.36 0.49 -9.30
CA GLY A 263 -12.98 0.04 -9.35
C GLY A 263 -11.97 1.20 -9.37
N LEU A 264 -10.97 1.10 -10.25
CA LEU A 264 -9.97 2.16 -10.44
C LEU A 264 -10.58 3.46 -10.99
N GLY A 265 -11.73 3.38 -11.65
CA GLY A 265 -12.46 4.53 -12.16
C GLY A 265 -12.91 5.52 -11.09
N GLY A 266 -13.11 5.05 -9.86
CA GLY A 266 -13.52 5.86 -8.70
C GLY A 266 -12.42 6.73 -8.10
N ARG A 267 -11.14 6.45 -8.41
CA ARG A 267 -10.02 7.23 -7.90
C ARG A 267 -9.94 8.63 -8.54
N PRO A 268 -9.48 9.64 -7.80
CA PRO A 268 -9.26 10.98 -8.35
C PRO A 268 -8.20 10.98 -9.45
N ASP A 269 -8.32 11.90 -10.40
CA ASP A 269 -7.27 12.13 -11.40
C ASP A 269 -6.07 12.85 -10.75
N THR A 270 -4.90 12.73 -11.38
CA THR A 270 -3.65 13.32 -10.93
C THR A 270 -3.68 14.85 -10.92
N LYS A 271 -4.28 15.51 -11.93
CA LYS A 271 -4.43 16.96 -11.99
C LYS A 271 -5.75 17.37 -11.35
N ILE A 272 -5.70 18.12 -10.24
CA ILE A 272 -6.89 18.52 -9.48
C ILE A 272 -7.23 20.01 -9.59
N ALA A 273 -6.28 20.82 -10.04
CA ALA A 273 -6.48 22.22 -10.40
C ALA A 273 -5.36 22.67 -11.35
N GLU A 274 -5.42 23.92 -11.79
CA GLU A 274 -4.35 24.51 -12.59
C GLU A 274 -3.04 24.51 -11.80
N ASN A 275 -2.00 23.86 -12.34
CA ASN A 275 -0.67 23.71 -11.74
C ASN A 275 -0.67 23.05 -10.34
N LEU A 276 -1.73 22.26 -10.02
CA LEU A 276 -1.84 21.51 -8.79
C LEU A 276 -2.13 20.04 -9.10
N TYR A 277 -1.27 19.19 -8.57
CA TYR A 277 -1.29 17.75 -8.81
C TYR A 277 -1.26 16.98 -7.50
N ILE A 278 -1.90 15.81 -7.49
CA ILE A 278 -1.81 14.81 -6.43
C ILE A 278 -1.22 13.53 -6.98
N VAL A 279 -0.46 12.81 -6.17
CA VAL A 279 0.10 11.50 -6.50
C VAL A 279 0.06 10.60 -5.26
N GLY A 280 -0.04 9.30 -5.47
CA GLY A 280 -0.10 8.31 -4.39
C GLY A 280 -0.83 7.05 -4.83
N ASP A 281 -0.93 6.08 -3.94
CA ASP A 281 -1.60 4.81 -4.13
C ASP A 281 -3.14 4.91 -4.26
N TRP A 282 -3.68 6.07 -3.94
CA TRP A 282 -5.10 6.42 -4.01
C TRP A 282 -5.47 7.28 -5.24
N VAL A 283 -4.52 7.51 -6.16
CA VAL A 283 -4.65 8.45 -7.29
C VAL A 283 -4.48 7.71 -8.62
N GLY A 284 -5.31 8.07 -9.60
CA GLY A 284 -5.20 7.58 -10.98
C GLY A 284 -5.80 6.19 -11.20
N LYS A 285 -5.86 5.81 -12.47
CA LYS A 285 -6.58 4.61 -12.94
C LYS A 285 -5.65 3.45 -13.28
N GLU A 286 -4.46 3.39 -12.71
CA GLU A 286 -3.46 2.37 -13.02
C GLU A 286 -2.87 1.76 -11.76
N GLY A 287 -2.91 0.43 -11.67
CA GLY A 287 -2.25 -0.37 -10.63
C GLY A 287 -2.86 -0.25 -9.23
N LEU A 288 -2.32 -1.04 -8.32
CA LEU A 288 -2.60 -1.03 -6.89
C LEU A 288 -1.32 -0.78 -6.10
N LEU A 289 -1.42 -0.35 -4.85
CA LEU A 289 -0.29 -0.20 -3.91
C LEU A 289 0.82 0.70 -4.50
N SER A 290 2.08 0.23 -4.45
CA SER A 290 3.23 0.96 -4.98
C SER A 290 3.18 1.19 -6.50
N ASN A 291 2.55 0.30 -7.26
CA ASN A 291 2.36 0.47 -8.71
C ASN A 291 1.51 1.72 -8.99
N ALA A 292 0.42 1.92 -8.24
CA ALA A 292 -0.41 3.11 -8.36
C ALA A 292 0.36 4.40 -8.00
N SER A 293 1.16 4.36 -6.93
CA SER A 293 2.00 5.49 -6.52
C SER A 293 2.98 5.90 -7.62
N VAL A 294 3.65 4.93 -8.23
CA VAL A 294 4.61 5.20 -9.32
C VAL A 294 3.90 5.64 -10.59
N ALA A 295 2.78 5.01 -10.95
CA ALA A 295 1.99 5.37 -12.14
C ALA A 295 1.45 6.80 -12.04
N SER A 296 0.88 7.18 -10.90
CA SER A 296 0.38 8.54 -10.67
C SER A 296 1.52 9.58 -10.71
N ALA A 297 2.69 9.29 -10.14
CA ALA A 297 3.85 10.16 -10.20
C ALA A 297 4.36 10.35 -11.64
N LYS A 298 4.44 9.26 -12.42
CA LYS A 298 4.77 9.29 -13.85
C LYS A 298 3.76 10.14 -14.64
N ARG A 299 2.47 9.96 -14.36
CA ARG A 299 1.39 10.72 -15.00
C ARG A 299 1.50 12.21 -14.68
N ALA A 300 1.75 12.57 -13.40
CA ALA A 300 1.99 13.97 -13.01
C ALA A 300 3.14 14.58 -13.79
N SER A 301 4.28 13.89 -13.86
CA SER A 301 5.45 14.33 -14.61
C SER A 301 5.14 14.58 -16.09
N GLN A 302 4.41 13.65 -16.73
CA GLN A 302 4.00 13.81 -18.14
C GLN A 302 3.10 15.03 -18.37
N LEU A 303 2.13 15.24 -17.46
CA LEU A 303 1.21 16.39 -17.54
C LEU A 303 1.95 17.72 -17.33
N ILE A 304 2.95 17.77 -16.46
CA ILE A 304 3.74 18.95 -16.18
C ILE A 304 4.68 19.29 -17.35
N LEU A 305 5.24 18.29 -18.01
CA LEU A 305 6.18 18.51 -19.12
C LEU A 305 5.50 18.86 -20.45
N ASN A 306 4.23 18.47 -20.62
CA ASN A 306 3.47 18.67 -21.86
C ASN A 306 2.44 19.82 -21.77
N GLY A 307 2.30 20.47 -20.64
CA GLY A 307 1.40 21.61 -20.39
C GLY A 307 2.20 22.88 -20.18
#